data_51b48be2b566694cdbf2afee4136444c
#
_entry.id   51b48be2b566694cdbf2afee4136444c
#
_cell.length_a   1.000
_cell.length_b   1.000
_cell.length_c   1.000
_cell.angle_alpha   90.00
_cell.angle_beta   90.00
_cell.angle_gamma   90.00
#
_symmetry.space_group_name_H-M   'P 1'
#
loop_
_entity.id
_entity.type
_entity.pdbx_description
1 polymer ?
#
loop_
_entity_poly.entity_id
_entity_poly.type
_entity_poly.pdbx_seq_one_letter_code
_entity_poly.pdbx_strand_id
1 'polypeptide(L)' 'MSTATDVEDLLREHAPQVLSALVRRHGGFDTCEDAVQEALLAAAVQWPADGVPANPIGWLTT' A
#
# COMPACT_ATOMS: atom_id res chain seq x y z
N MET A 1 6.46 18.17 -9.66
CA MET A 1 6.74 16.79 -9.21
C MET A 1 6.01 15.80 -10.10
N SER A 2 6.57 14.61 -10.29
CA SER A 2 5.92 13.60 -11.11
C SER A 2 4.84 12.86 -10.32
N THR A 3 3.86 12.31 -11.03
CA THR A 3 2.82 11.49 -10.41
C THR A 3 3.42 10.29 -9.68
N ALA A 4 4.48 9.69 -10.25
CA ALA A 4 5.14 8.54 -9.64
C ALA A 4 5.74 8.91 -8.28
N THR A 5 6.38 10.07 -8.16
CA THR A 5 6.93 10.55 -6.90
C THR A 5 5.83 10.79 -5.87
N ASP A 6 4.71 11.38 -6.30
CA ASP A 6 3.57 11.63 -5.43
C ASP A 6 2.97 10.32 -4.91
N VAL A 7 2.88 9.31 -5.78
CA VAL A 7 2.40 7.99 -5.39
C VAL A 7 3.36 7.33 -4.41
N GLU A 8 4.66 7.40 -4.66
CA GLU A 8 5.65 6.82 -3.74
C GLU A 8 5.58 7.44 -2.36
N ASP A 9 5.43 8.75 -2.28
CA ASP A 9 5.30 9.45 -1.00
C ASP A 9 4.04 9.02 -0.27
N LEU A 10 2.93 8.90 -1.00
CA LEU A 10 1.65 8.46 -0.44
C LEU A 10 1.76 7.04 0.10
N LEU A 11 2.39 6.13 -0.65
CA LEU A 11 2.56 4.74 -0.24
C LEU A 11 3.45 4.63 1.00
N ARG A 12 4.53 5.41 1.03
CA ARG A 12 5.41 5.43 2.21
C ARG A 12 4.66 5.89 3.45
N GLU A 13 3.79 6.87 3.29
CA GLU A 13 2.99 7.39 4.38
C GLU A 13 1.99 6.36 4.88
N HIS A 14 1.39 5.58 3.98
CA HIS A 14 0.36 4.61 4.34
C HIS A 14 0.91 3.25 4.77
N ALA A 15 2.15 2.94 4.46
CA ALA A 15 2.70 1.60 4.71
C ALA A 15 2.55 1.13 6.16
N PRO A 16 2.87 1.95 7.19
CA PRO A 16 2.70 1.50 8.58
C PRO A 16 1.26 1.18 8.94
N GLN A 17 0.31 1.96 8.42
CA GLN A 17 -1.11 1.74 8.68
C GLN A 17 -1.59 0.44 8.02
N VAL A 18 -1.13 0.18 6.81
CA VAL A 18 -1.47 -1.05 6.10
C VAL A 18 -0.93 -2.27 6.83
N LEU A 19 0.33 -2.20 7.26
CA LEU A 19 0.94 -3.29 8.02
C LEU A 19 0.17 -3.56 9.31
N SER A 20 -0.14 -2.51 10.06
CA SER A 20 -0.90 -2.66 11.31
C SER A 20 -2.27 -3.30 11.08
N ALA A 21 -2.96 -2.88 10.03
CA ALA A 21 -4.27 -3.42 9.70
C ALA A 21 -4.19 -4.91 9.35
N LEU A 22 -3.18 -5.30 8.57
CA LEU A 22 -3.01 -6.70 8.18
C LEU A 22 -2.62 -7.58 9.36
N VAL A 23 -1.73 -7.09 10.23
CA VAL A 23 -1.32 -7.85 11.42
C VAL A 23 -2.51 -8.07 12.35
N ARG A 24 -3.35 -7.06 12.54
CA ARG A 24 -4.55 -7.20 13.38
C ARG A 24 -5.54 -8.18 12.80
N ARG A 25 -5.64 -8.26 11.47
CA ARG A 25 -6.61 -9.13 10.81
C ARG A 25 -6.13 -10.56 10.70
N HIS A 26 -4.85 -10.76 10.37
CA HIS A 26 -4.32 -12.08 10.01
C HIS A 26 -3.30 -12.63 11.01
N GLY A 27 -2.64 -11.78 11.78
CA GLY A 27 -1.49 -12.19 12.58
C GLY A 27 -0.28 -12.46 11.68
N GLY A 28 0.85 -12.84 12.28
CA GLY A 28 2.05 -13.20 11.51
C GLY A 28 2.71 -11.98 10.85
N PHE A 29 3.53 -11.29 11.64
CA PHE A 29 4.18 -10.06 11.19
C PHE A 29 4.96 -10.24 9.88
N ASP A 30 5.77 -11.31 9.78
CA ASP A 30 6.60 -11.54 8.60
C ASP A 30 5.76 -11.74 7.34
N THR A 31 4.69 -12.52 7.46
CA THR A 31 3.77 -12.77 6.33
C THR A 31 3.08 -11.47 5.91
N CYS A 32 2.67 -10.67 6.89
CA CYS A 32 2.02 -9.39 6.60
C CYS A 32 2.99 -8.40 5.96
N GLU A 33 4.26 -8.40 6.35
CA GLU A 33 5.25 -7.57 5.69
C GLU A 33 5.39 -7.89 4.22
N ASP A 34 5.45 -9.18 3.88
CA ASP A 34 5.52 -9.61 2.49
C ASP A 34 4.30 -9.15 1.71
N ALA A 35 3.11 -9.30 2.29
CA ALA A 35 1.87 -8.87 1.66
C ALA A 35 1.86 -7.35 1.43
N VAL A 36 2.34 -6.57 2.40
CA VAL A 36 2.43 -5.12 2.27
C VAL A 36 3.38 -4.76 1.12
N GLN A 37 4.54 -5.40 1.05
CA GLN A 37 5.50 -5.13 -0.02
C GLN A 37 4.89 -5.40 -1.40
N GLU A 38 4.19 -6.51 -1.55
CA GLU A 38 3.54 -6.83 -2.82
C GLU A 38 2.46 -5.80 -3.17
N ALA A 39 1.65 -5.40 -2.19
CA ALA A 39 0.60 -4.43 -2.40
C ALA A 39 1.18 -3.05 -2.79
N LEU A 40 2.25 -2.64 -2.12
CA LEU A 40 2.91 -1.37 -2.42
C LEU A 40 3.51 -1.37 -3.83
N LEU A 41 4.12 -2.48 -4.24
CA LEU A 41 4.67 -2.60 -5.59
C LEU A 41 3.57 -2.54 -6.64
N ALA A 42 2.46 -3.23 -6.42
CA ALA A 42 1.32 -3.18 -7.33
C ALA A 42 0.76 -1.76 -7.45
N ALA A 43 0.61 -1.07 -6.33
CA ALA A 43 0.12 0.30 -6.32
C ALA A 43 1.09 1.25 -7.04
N ALA A 44 2.38 1.06 -6.85
CA ALA A 44 3.40 1.90 -7.49
C ALA A 44 3.34 1.80 -9.02
N VAL A 45 2.90 0.66 -9.53
CA VAL A 45 2.74 0.45 -10.97
C VAL A 45 1.38 0.95 -11.44
N GLN A 46 0.31 0.64 -10.72
CA GLN A 46 -1.06 0.89 -11.18
C GLN A 46 -1.54 2.31 -10.94
N TRP A 47 -1.23 2.88 -9.80
CA TRP A 47 -1.78 4.18 -9.42
C TRP A 47 -1.30 5.34 -10.32
N PRO A 48 -0.04 5.39 -10.75
CA PRO A 48 0.35 6.45 -11.69
C PRO A 48 -0.40 6.40 -13.02
N ALA A 49 -0.79 5.20 -13.46
CA ALA A 49 -1.51 5.02 -14.72
C ALA A 49 -3.02 5.18 -14.55
N ASP A 50 -3.58 4.61 -13.49
CA ASP A 50 -5.04 4.50 -13.30
C ASP A 50 -5.60 5.53 -12.32
N GLY A 51 -4.75 6.17 -11.54
CA GLY A 51 -5.17 7.09 -10.50
C GLY A 51 -5.23 6.42 -9.13
N VAL A 52 -5.12 7.25 -8.08
CA VAL A 52 -5.19 6.77 -6.70
C VAL A 52 -6.65 6.45 -6.37
N PRO A 53 -6.94 5.25 -5.82
CA PRO A 53 -8.32 4.90 -5.48
C PRO A 53 -8.87 5.79 -4.36
N ALA A 54 -10.20 5.83 -4.27
CA ALA A 54 -10.88 6.66 -3.26
C ALA A 54 -10.55 6.21 -1.83
N ASN A 55 -10.28 4.91 -1.65
CA ASN A 55 -9.90 4.35 -0.35
C ASN A 55 -8.57 3.61 -0.49
N PRO A 56 -7.43 4.34 -0.45
CA PRO A 56 -6.13 3.72 -0.65
C PRO A 56 -5.80 2.62 0.36
N ILE A 57 -6.13 2.84 1.63
CA ILE A 57 -5.86 1.84 2.68
C ILE A 57 -6.67 0.57 2.42
N GLY A 58 -7.94 0.70 2.08
CA GLY A 58 -8.78 -0.45 1.73
C GLY A 58 -8.23 -1.22 0.55
N TRP A 59 -7.79 -0.51 -0.48
CA TRP A 59 -7.20 -1.13 -1.66
C TRP A 59 -5.94 -1.92 -1.29
N LEU A 60 -5.07 -1.33 -0.46
CA LEU A 60 -3.81 -1.96 -0.08
C LEU A 60 -4.00 -3.15 0.86
N THR A 61 -5.10 -3.22 1.60
CA THR A 61 -5.37 -4.30 2.56
C THR A 61 -6.27 -5.40 2.00
N THR A 62 -6.68 -5.30 0.77
CA THR A 62 -7.58 -6.29 0.17
C THR A 62 -6.89 -7.61 -0.17
#